data_1478b00d5ee70081ee929a0306554b74
#
_entry.id   1478b00d5ee70081ee929a0306554b74
#
_cell.length_a   1.000
_cell.length_b   1.000
_cell.length_c   1.000
_cell.angle_alpha   90.00
_cell.angle_beta   90.00
_cell.angle_gamma   90.00
#
_symmetry.space_group_name_H-M   'P 1'
#
loop_
_entity.id
_entity.type
_entity.pdbx_description
1 polymer ?
#
loop_
_entity_poly.entity_id
_entity_poly.type
_entity_poly.pdbx_seq_one_letter_code
_entity_poly.pdbx_strand_id
1 'polypeptide(L)'
;MKNVQADLNISYPTAKRRLDEVLIALDLFEEEETKRIEEEKIDMRNWFTDHTSTMASEIIKTKLKNNGGRVIVHTARGLPCEICVAADGVSFESDKLPVKPPYRFEIFDTVVELLKKQNGRAKKGNGRNYKLGEENCDDTTVVGYIAKHYAHKQDGDSVYDPVFVLAAVLEWADIAKNERGELALTANYRAKL
;
A
#
# COMPACT_ATOMS: atom_id res chain seq x y z
N MET A 1 26.74 -17.70 13.33
CA MET A 1 26.64 -16.26 13.54
C MET A 1 26.73 -15.79 15.01
N LYS A 2 26.14 -16.53 15.97
CA LYS A 2 26.23 -16.14 17.41
C LYS A 2 27.68 -16.02 17.95
N ASN A 3 28.61 -16.79 17.43
CA ASN A 3 30.01 -16.74 17.88
C ASN A 3 30.76 -15.51 17.40
N VAL A 4 30.49 -15.04 16.17
CA VAL A 4 31.13 -13.84 15.57
C VAL A 4 30.75 -12.56 16.31
N GLN A 5 29.54 -12.48 16.86
CA GLN A 5 29.11 -11.35 17.68
C GLN A 5 29.88 -11.23 18.99
N ALA A 6 30.16 -12.34 19.64
CA ALA A 6 30.89 -12.38 20.91
C ALA A 6 32.36 -11.96 20.70
N ASP A 7 32.99 -12.42 19.63
CA ASP A 7 34.41 -12.18 19.35
C ASP A 7 34.70 -10.75 18.87
N LEU A 8 33.74 -10.11 18.18
CA LEU A 8 33.93 -8.75 17.62
C LEU A 8 33.27 -7.65 18.45
N ASN A 9 32.54 -7.98 19.50
CA ASN A 9 31.80 -7.06 20.36
C ASN A 9 30.91 -6.05 19.58
N ILE A 10 30.27 -6.53 18.51
CA ILE A 10 29.40 -5.72 17.64
C ILE A 10 27.96 -6.25 17.66
N SER A 11 26.99 -5.37 17.42
CA SER A 11 25.58 -5.77 17.37
C SER A 11 25.28 -6.64 16.14
N TYR A 12 24.25 -7.47 16.22
CA TYR A 12 23.83 -8.32 15.09
C TYR A 12 23.57 -7.54 13.78
N PRO A 13 22.89 -6.38 13.78
CA PRO A 13 22.75 -5.58 12.57
C PRO A 13 24.09 -5.13 11.97
N THR A 14 25.04 -4.77 12.81
CA THR A 14 26.39 -4.36 12.39
C THR A 14 27.18 -5.52 11.81
N ALA A 15 27.10 -6.70 12.44
CA ALA A 15 27.74 -7.91 11.94
C ALA A 15 27.16 -8.34 10.59
N LYS A 16 25.84 -8.28 10.43
CA LYS A 16 25.17 -8.60 9.19
C LYS A 16 25.61 -7.64 8.08
N ARG A 17 25.55 -6.33 8.31
CA ARG A 17 25.98 -5.33 7.30
C ARG A 17 27.41 -5.55 6.83
N ARG A 18 28.36 -5.82 7.75
CA ARG A 18 29.77 -6.09 7.39
C ARG A 18 29.93 -7.39 6.60
N LEU A 19 29.12 -8.40 6.90
CA LEU A 19 29.11 -9.62 6.12
C LEU A 19 28.58 -9.38 4.70
N ASP A 20 27.49 -8.62 4.56
CA ASP A 20 26.91 -8.25 3.27
C ASP A 20 27.94 -7.42 2.44
N GLU A 21 28.63 -6.46 3.07
CA GLU A 21 29.71 -5.69 2.42
C GLU A 21 30.86 -6.57 1.91
N VAL A 22 31.26 -7.60 2.66
CA VAL A 22 32.29 -8.55 2.26
C VAL A 22 31.81 -9.46 1.13
N LEU A 23 30.57 -9.93 1.18
CA LEU A 23 30.00 -10.78 0.14
C LEU A 23 29.84 -10.02 -1.20
N ILE A 24 29.45 -8.75 -1.14
CA ILE A 24 29.41 -7.85 -2.32
C ILE A 24 30.82 -7.66 -2.88
N ALA A 25 31.82 -7.39 -2.03
CA ALA A 25 33.20 -7.20 -2.45
C ALA A 25 33.84 -8.46 -3.05
N LEU A 26 33.27 -9.64 -2.78
CA LEU A 26 33.72 -10.93 -3.33
C LEU A 26 32.89 -11.39 -4.53
N ASP A 27 32.01 -10.54 -5.09
CA ASP A 27 31.06 -10.85 -6.17
C ASP A 27 30.13 -12.07 -5.88
N LEU A 28 30.04 -12.48 -4.61
CA LEU A 28 29.22 -13.62 -4.22
C LEU A 28 27.75 -13.25 -3.95
N PHE A 29 27.47 -11.95 -3.82
CA PHE A 29 26.12 -11.44 -3.52
C PHE A 29 25.34 -11.06 -4.80
N GLU A 30 26.02 -10.69 -5.87
CA GLU A 30 25.37 -10.26 -7.11
C GLU A 30 24.61 -11.40 -7.82
N GLU A 31 25.10 -12.64 -7.73
CA GLU A 31 24.40 -13.79 -8.36
C GLU A 31 23.07 -14.14 -7.68
N GLU A 32 22.97 -14.01 -6.34
CA GLU A 32 21.71 -14.31 -5.64
C GLU A 32 20.71 -13.17 -5.76
N GLU A 33 21.17 -11.92 -5.76
CA GLU A 33 20.30 -10.76 -5.90
C GLU A 33 19.81 -10.62 -7.34
N THR A 34 20.65 -10.87 -8.33
CA THR A 34 20.27 -10.90 -9.75
C THR A 34 19.29 -12.05 -10.04
N LYS A 35 19.52 -13.24 -9.45
CA LYS A 35 18.55 -14.36 -9.54
C LYS A 35 17.23 -14.05 -8.84
N ARG A 36 17.25 -13.41 -7.65
CA ARG A 36 16.02 -12.96 -6.97
C ARG A 36 15.24 -11.93 -7.80
N ILE A 37 15.95 -10.96 -8.40
CA ILE A 37 15.32 -9.94 -9.26
C ILE A 37 14.79 -10.59 -10.55
N GLU A 38 15.43 -11.63 -11.08
CA GLU A 38 14.93 -12.36 -12.24
C GLU A 38 13.77 -13.31 -11.92
N GLU A 39 13.76 -13.94 -10.74
CA GLU A 39 12.66 -14.80 -10.27
C GLU A 39 11.43 -13.98 -9.81
N GLU A 40 11.60 -12.73 -9.38
CA GLU A 40 10.54 -11.82 -9.00
C GLU A 40 9.98 -10.96 -10.14
N LYS A 41 10.26 -11.26 -11.40
CA LYS A 41 9.61 -10.59 -12.52
C LYS A 41 8.11 -10.93 -12.49
N ILE A 42 7.31 -9.97 -12.01
CA ILE A 42 5.86 -10.06 -12.05
C ILE A 42 5.44 -10.33 -13.50
N ASP A 43 4.74 -11.43 -13.74
CA ASP A 43 4.24 -11.74 -15.08
C ASP A 43 3.15 -10.74 -15.48
N MET A 44 3.56 -9.70 -16.19
CA MET A 44 2.70 -8.60 -16.63
C MET A 44 1.87 -8.93 -17.86
N ARG A 45 2.01 -10.12 -18.46
CA ARG A 45 1.32 -10.49 -19.70
C ARG A 45 -0.19 -10.57 -19.53
N ASN A 46 -0.64 -11.07 -18.39
CA ASN A 46 -2.05 -11.25 -18.08
C ASN A 46 -2.65 -10.07 -17.29
N TRP A 47 -1.86 -9.02 -17.04
CA TRP A 47 -2.33 -7.88 -16.28
C TRP A 47 -2.96 -6.83 -17.19
N PHE A 48 -4.27 -6.90 -17.29
CA PHE A 48 -5.06 -5.95 -18.06
C PHE A 48 -5.24 -4.62 -17.31
N THR A 49 -5.09 -3.50 -18.02
CA THR A 49 -5.36 -2.14 -17.52
C THR A 49 -6.12 -1.34 -18.55
N ASP A 50 -7.11 -0.58 -18.13
CA ASP A 50 -7.82 0.38 -18.98
C ASP A 50 -7.23 1.80 -18.79
N HIS A 51 -6.44 2.24 -19.77
CA HIS A 51 -5.80 3.56 -19.76
C HIS A 51 -6.78 4.71 -19.94
N THR A 52 -8.01 4.46 -20.37
CA THR A 52 -9.05 5.47 -20.59
C THR A 52 -9.97 5.64 -19.41
N SER A 53 -9.92 4.70 -18.45
CA SER A 53 -10.77 4.70 -17.28
C SER A 53 -10.46 5.85 -16.31
N THR A 54 -11.49 6.41 -15.71
CA THR A 54 -11.40 7.36 -14.60
C THR A 54 -11.49 6.70 -13.22
N MET A 55 -11.63 5.37 -13.16
CA MET A 55 -11.65 4.61 -11.91
C MET A 55 -10.29 4.66 -11.22
N ALA A 56 -10.31 4.85 -9.91
CA ALA A 56 -9.08 4.93 -9.12
C ALA A 56 -8.25 3.64 -9.22
N SER A 57 -8.90 2.48 -9.17
CA SER A 57 -8.29 1.16 -9.35
C SER A 57 -7.51 1.06 -10.65
N GLU A 58 -8.09 1.47 -11.79
CA GLU A 58 -7.47 1.38 -13.10
C GLU A 58 -6.32 2.38 -13.27
N ILE A 59 -6.46 3.60 -12.74
CA ILE A 59 -5.39 4.60 -12.74
C ILE A 59 -4.18 4.07 -11.96
N ILE A 60 -4.40 3.51 -10.77
CA ILE A 60 -3.34 2.96 -9.92
C ILE A 60 -2.68 1.76 -10.60
N LYS A 61 -3.47 0.81 -11.13
CA LYS A 61 -2.97 -0.35 -11.88
C LYS A 61 -2.11 0.08 -13.07
N THR A 62 -2.59 1.04 -13.86
CA THR A 62 -1.85 1.58 -15.01
C THR A 62 -0.52 2.21 -14.58
N LYS A 63 -0.53 3.01 -13.52
CA LYS A 63 0.71 3.60 -12.99
C LYS A 63 1.68 2.53 -12.46
N LEU A 64 1.20 1.52 -11.74
CA LEU A 64 2.03 0.40 -11.28
C LEU A 64 2.60 -0.37 -12.46
N LYS A 65 1.81 -0.67 -13.48
CA LYS A 65 2.28 -1.35 -14.69
C LYS A 65 3.44 -0.60 -15.35
N ASN A 66 3.30 0.73 -15.47
CA ASN A 66 4.34 1.59 -16.06
C ASN A 66 5.61 1.67 -15.18
N ASN A 67 5.52 1.27 -13.90
CA ASN A 67 6.65 1.16 -12.97
C ASN A 67 7.10 -0.30 -12.73
N GLY A 68 6.82 -1.21 -13.67
CA GLY A 68 7.25 -2.61 -13.56
C GLY A 68 6.49 -3.42 -12.50
N GLY A 69 5.27 -2.98 -12.12
CA GLY A 69 4.40 -3.67 -11.15
C GLY A 69 4.72 -3.38 -9.68
N ARG A 70 5.70 -2.50 -9.40
CA ARG A 70 6.17 -2.18 -8.05
C ARG A 70 6.43 -0.70 -7.88
N VAL A 71 6.20 -0.17 -6.68
CA VAL A 71 6.54 1.22 -6.32
C VAL A 71 6.78 1.34 -4.81
N ILE A 72 7.65 2.26 -4.42
CA ILE A 72 7.79 2.71 -3.03
C ILE A 72 7.04 4.03 -2.90
N VAL A 73 5.98 4.04 -2.08
CA VAL A 73 5.24 5.24 -1.70
C VAL A 73 5.61 5.65 -0.27
N HIS A 74 5.31 6.88 0.13
CA HIS A 74 5.60 7.36 1.47
C HIS A 74 4.31 7.68 2.22
N THR A 75 4.21 7.19 3.45
CA THR A 75 3.10 7.55 4.35
C THR A 75 3.16 9.02 4.74
N ALA A 76 2.10 9.57 5.34
CA ALA A 76 2.07 10.95 5.84
C ALA A 76 3.19 11.29 6.85
N ARG A 77 3.86 10.28 7.43
CA ARG A 77 5.02 10.44 8.31
C ARG A 77 6.36 10.27 7.58
N GLY A 78 6.35 10.18 6.25
CA GLY A 78 7.55 9.98 5.44
C GLY A 78 8.13 8.56 5.48
N LEU A 79 7.44 7.59 6.08
CA LEU A 79 7.92 6.22 6.13
C LEU A 79 7.68 5.53 4.78
N PRO A 80 8.70 4.84 4.22
CA PRO A 80 8.54 4.11 2.97
C PRO A 80 7.58 2.93 3.15
N CYS A 81 6.83 2.65 2.10
CA CYS A 81 5.88 1.56 2.01
C CYS A 81 5.95 0.99 0.59
N GLU A 82 6.35 -0.25 0.47
CA GLU A 82 6.39 -0.92 -0.82
C GLU A 82 5.00 -1.42 -1.20
N ILE A 83 4.64 -1.21 -2.45
CA ILE A 83 3.40 -1.69 -3.07
C ILE A 83 3.77 -2.51 -4.30
N CYS A 84 3.31 -3.75 -4.36
CA CYS A 84 3.50 -4.64 -5.50
C CYS A 84 2.14 -5.13 -6.01
N VAL A 85 2.01 -5.33 -7.30
CA VAL A 85 0.86 -6.07 -7.82
C VAL A 85 0.99 -7.54 -7.40
N ALA A 86 -0.12 -8.15 -6.98
CA ALA A 86 -0.16 -9.57 -6.69
C ALA A 86 -0.21 -10.41 -7.99
N ALA A 87 0.10 -11.69 -7.88
CA ALA A 87 0.16 -12.60 -9.04
C ALA A 87 -1.19 -12.74 -9.79
N ASP A 88 -2.31 -12.41 -9.14
CA ASP A 88 -3.65 -12.43 -9.74
C ASP A 88 -3.93 -11.23 -10.68
N GLY A 89 -3.07 -10.21 -10.67
CA GLY A 89 -3.21 -8.98 -11.47
C GLY A 89 -4.38 -8.07 -11.07
N VAL A 90 -5.15 -8.41 -10.03
CA VAL A 90 -6.32 -7.65 -9.56
C VAL A 90 -6.20 -7.20 -8.11
N SER A 91 -5.22 -7.75 -7.38
CA SER A 91 -4.90 -7.43 -6.00
C SER A 91 -3.51 -6.79 -5.88
N PHE A 92 -3.22 -6.19 -4.74
CA PHE A 92 -1.90 -5.66 -4.43
C PHE A 92 -1.43 -6.11 -3.04
N GLU A 93 -0.13 -6.22 -2.89
CA GLU A 93 0.54 -6.54 -1.65
C GLU A 93 1.35 -5.33 -1.16
N SER A 94 1.58 -5.27 0.13
CA SER A 94 2.43 -4.27 0.76
C SER A 94 3.13 -4.83 1.98
N ASP A 95 4.38 -4.42 2.18
CA ASP A 95 5.16 -4.74 3.37
C ASP A 95 4.52 -4.23 4.67
N LYS A 96 3.63 -3.25 4.58
CA LYS A 96 2.90 -2.67 5.71
C LYS A 96 1.47 -3.21 5.89
N LEU A 97 0.98 -4.02 4.97
CA LEU A 97 -0.37 -4.62 5.01
C LEU A 97 -0.27 -6.15 4.90
N PRO A 98 0.12 -6.86 5.98
CA PRO A 98 0.29 -8.32 5.94
C PRO A 98 -1.06 -9.05 6.02
N VAL A 99 -2.02 -8.67 5.18
CA VAL A 99 -3.36 -9.27 5.12
C VAL A 99 -3.42 -10.38 4.07
N LYS A 100 -4.17 -11.44 4.38
CA LYS A 100 -4.45 -12.52 3.44
C LYS A 100 -5.94 -12.85 3.44
N PRO A 101 -6.58 -12.91 2.26
CA PRO A 101 -6.05 -12.57 0.93
C PRO A 101 -5.63 -11.10 0.82
N PRO A 102 -4.76 -10.74 -0.15
CA PRO A 102 -4.39 -9.35 -0.43
C PRO A 102 -5.62 -8.49 -0.78
N TYR A 103 -5.51 -7.18 -0.57
CA TYR A 103 -6.57 -6.27 -0.98
C TYR A 103 -6.64 -6.15 -2.50
N ARG A 104 -7.86 -6.20 -3.04
CA ARG A 104 -8.11 -5.92 -4.46
C ARG A 104 -8.05 -4.41 -4.72
N PHE A 105 -7.66 -4.03 -5.93
CA PHE A 105 -7.59 -2.61 -6.32
C PHE A 105 -8.93 -1.87 -6.21
N GLU A 106 -10.06 -2.58 -6.26
CA GLU A 106 -11.42 -2.03 -6.06
C GLU A 106 -11.58 -1.28 -4.72
N ILE A 107 -10.75 -1.56 -3.73
CA ILE A 107 -10.76 -0.83 -2.44
C ILE A 107 -10.52 0.67 -2.65
N PHE A 108 -9.72 1.07 -3.66
CA PHE A 108 -9.48 2.48 -3.97
C PHE A 108 -10.72 3.15 -4.56
N ASP A 109 -11.52 2.43 -5.34
CA ASP A 109 -12.79 2.93 -5.87
C ASP A 109 -13.79 3.15 -4.75
N THR A 110 -13.84 2.23 -3.76
CA THR A 110 -14.65 2.39 -2.54
C THR A 110 -14.26 3.67 -1.78
N VAL A 111 -12.97 3.97 -1.63
CA VAL A 111 -12.52 5.23 -0.98
C VAL A 111 -12.97 6.45 -1.78
N VAL A 112 -12.79 6.43 -3.09
CA VAL A 112 -13.18 7.54 -3.97
C VAL A 112 -14.70 7.75 -3.96
N GLU A 113 -15.48 6.69 -3.89
CA GLU A 113 -16.94 6.78 -3.75
C GLU A 113 -17.34 7.57 -2.51
N LEU A 114 -16.74 7.27 -1.34
CA LEU A 114 -16.97 8.05 -0.13
C LEU A 114 -16.57 9.51 -0.32
N LEU A 115 -15.39 9.77 -0.87
CA LEU A 115 -14.92 11.14 -1.11
C LEU A 115 -15.90 11.91 -2.02
N LYS A 116 -16.45 11.27 -3.06
CA LYS A 116 -17.48 11.88 -3.93
C LYS A 116 -18.75 12.20 -3.14
N LYS A 117 -19.25 11.27 -2.32
CA LYS A 117 -20.44 11.46 -1.47
C LYS A 117 -20.27 12.63 -0.49
N GLN A 118 -19.04 12.89 -0.05
CA GLN A 118 -18.70 13.93 0.92
C GLN A 118 -18.07 15.18 0.29
N ASN A 119 -18.47 15.55 -0.93
CA ASN A 119 -17.99 16.74 -1.62
C ASN A 119 -16.46 16.78 -1.80
N GLY A 120 -15.83 15.60 -1.90
CA GLY A 120 -14.42 15.42 -2.22
C GLY A 120 -13.49 15.41 -1.02
N ARG A 121 -13.97 15.35 0.21
CA ARG A 121 -13.18 15.24 1.44
C ARG A 121 -13.83 14.26 2.41
N ALA A 122 -13.00 13.45 3.11
CA ALA A 122 -13.50 12.59 4.18
C ALA A 122 -12.44 12.42 5.27
N LYS A 123 -12.89 12.27 6.52
CA LYS A 123 -12.02 11.91 7.64
C LYS A 123 -11.49 10.49 7.45
N LYS A 124 -10.23 10.27 7.78
CA LYS A 124 -9.63 8.92 7.72
C LYS A 124 -10.25 7.93 8.69
N GLY A 125 -10.63 8.42 9.86
CA GLY A 125 -11.13 7.60 10.95
C GLY A 125 -10.00 6.89 11.72
N ASN A 126 -10.39 5.94 12.62
CA ASN A 126 -9.45 5.21 13.46
C ASN A 126 -10.01 3.82 13.83
N GLY A 127 -9.80 2.85 12.96
CA GLY A 127 -10.22 1.46 13.17
C GLY A 127 -9.44 0.69 14.23
N ARG A 128 -8.31 1.22 14.72
CA ARG A 128 -7.54 0.57 15.79
C ARG A 128 -8.18 0.71 17.16
N ASN A 129 -8.82 1.86 17.41
CA ASN A 129 -9.35 2.22 18.72
C ASN A 129 -10.88 2.15 18.79
N TYR A 130 -11.55 2.07 17.65
CA TYR A 130 -12.99 2.10 17.54
C TYR A 130 -13.51 0.93 16.71
N LYS A 131 -14.68 0.42 17.06
CA LYS A 131 -15.42 -0.56 16.29
C LYS A 131 -16.23 0.09 15.20
N LEU A 132 -16.64 -0.68 14.20
CA LEU A 132 -17.53 -0.18 13.16
C LEU A 132 -18.84 0.32 13.74
N GLY A 133 -19.27 1.50 13.30
CA GLY A 133 -20.47 2.21 13.81
C GLY A 133 -20.20 3.16 14.97
N GLU A 134 -19.02 3.11 15.62
CA GLU A 134 -18.64 4.08 16.64
C GLU A 134 -18.09 5.37 16.03
N GLU A 135 -18.10 6.47 16.82
CA GLU A 135 -17.47 7.73 16.43
C GLU A 135 -16.02 7.50 15.92
N ASN A 136 -15.64 8.14 14.83
CA ASN A 136 -14.37 7.95 14.13
C ASN A 136 -14.15 6.58 13.45
N CYS A 137 -15.13 5.69 13.42
CA CYS A 137 -15.12 4.45 12.66
C CYS A 137 -16.49 4.11 12.07
N ASP A 138 -17.25 5.12 11.71
CA ASP A 138 -18.56 5.01 11.10
C ASP A 138 -18.50 5.13 9.57
N ASP A 139 -19.67 5.05 8.94
CA ASP A 139 -19.85 5.10 7.49
C ASP A 139 -19.46 6.45 6.85
N THR A 140 -19.16 7.46 7.67
CA THR A 140 -18.67 8.78 7.21
C THR A 140 -17.16 8.89 7.19
N THR A 141 -16.45 7.90 7.73
CA THR A 141 -15.00 7.84 7.76
C THR A 141 -14.46 6.83 6.73
N VAL A 142 -13.25 7.06 6.23
CA VAL A 142 -12.65 6.17 5.23
C VAL A 142 -12.52 4.74 5.76
N VAL A 143 -12.04 4.57 7.01
CA VAL A 143 -11.89 3.23 7.60
C VAL A 143 -13.22 2.54 7.80
N GLY A 144 -14.23 3.23 8.31
CA GLY A 144 -15.57 2.67 8.51
C GLY A 144 -16.27 2.35 7.20
N TYR A 145 -16.15 3.22 6.20
CA TYR A 145 -16.72 3.00 4.88
C TYR A 145 -16.11 1.77 4.19
N ILE A 146 -14.79 1.62 4.24
CA ILE A 146 -14.10 0.42 3.72
C ILE A 146 -14.58 -0.84 4.46
N ALA A 147 -14.66 -0.79 5.79
CA ALA A 147 -15.09 -1.95 6.58
C ALA A 147 -16.52 -2.40 6.20
N LYS A 148 -17.41 -1.46 5.97
CA LYS A 148 -18.81 -1.73 5.64
C LYS A 148 -19.03 -2.13 4.19
N HIS A 149 -18.48 -1.37 3.25
CA HIS A 149 -18.81 -1.51 1.82
C HIS A 149 -17.84 -2.40 1.04
N TYR A 150 -16.59 -2.51 1.48
CA TYR A 150 -15.61 -3.39 0.86
C TYR A 150 -15.44 -4.71 1.62
N ALA A 151 -15.30 -4.65 2.95
CA ALA A 151 -15.08 -5.85 3.78
C ALA A 151 -16.39 -6.47 4.32
N HIS A 152 -17.56 -5.87 4.02
CA HIS A 152 -18.90 -6.35 4.38
C HIS A 152 -19.10 -6.64 5.88
N LYS A 153 -18.43 -5.85 6.73
CA LYS A 153 -18.55 -5.95 8.20
C LYS A 153 -19.83 -5.30 8.70
N GLN A 154 -20.24 -5.70 9.91
CA GLN A 154 -21.41 -5.18 10.60
C GLN A 154 -21.02 -4.21 11.71
N ASP A 155 -21.93 -3.34 12.11
CA ASP A 155 -21.74 -2.44 13.24
C ASP A 155 -21.42 -3.24 14.51
N GLY A 156 -20.40 -2.79 15.26
CA GLY A 156 -19.86 -3.49 16.42
C GLY A 156 -18.67 -4.42 16.12
N ASP A 157 -18.37 -4.71 14.83
CA ASP A 157 -17.22 -5.50 14.45
C ASP A 157 -15.89 -4.74 14.65
N SER A 158 -14.85 -5.48 14.97
CA SER A 158 -13.49 -4.95 14.92
C SER A 158 -13.04 -4.81 13.48
N VAL A 159 -12.39 -3.69 13.13
CA VAL A 159 -11.92 -3.40 11.78
C VAL A 159 -10.41 -3.38 11.70
N TYR A 160 -9.87 -3.81 10.56
CA TYR A 160 -8.47 -3.59 10.23
C TYR A 160 -8.36 -2.22 9.53
N ASP A 161 -7.35 -1.43 9.89
CA ASP A 161 -7.17 -0.07 9.37
C ASP A 161 -6.05 0.00 8.33
N PRO A 162 -6.37 -0.10 7.02
CA PRO A 162 -5.39 0.00 5.93
C PRO A 162 -5.17 1.44 5.47
N VAL A 163 -5.88 2.42 6.02
CA VAL A 163 -6.01 3.77 5.45
C VAL A 163 -4.67 4.47 5.29
N PHE A 164 -3.69 4.21 6.18
CA PHE A 164 -2.37 4.84 6.10
C PHE A 164 -1.59 4.44 4.83
N VAL A 165 -1.78 3.22 4.31
CA VAL A 165 -1.19 2.76 3.04
C VAL A 165 -2.02 3.25 1.87
N LEU A 166 -3.35 3.07 1.93
CA LEU A 166 -4.25 3.47 0.85
C LEU A 166 -4.13 4.98 0.55
N ALA A 167 -4.03 5.80 1.60
CA ALA A 167 -3.82 7.24 1.47
C ALA A 167 -2.51 7.59 0.74
N ALA A 168 -1.43 6.86 1.03
CA ALA A 168 -0.14 7.07 0.36
C ALA A 168 -0.19 6.68 -1.12
N VAL A 169 -0.89 5.60 -1.46
CA VAL A 169 -1.08 5.16 -2.84
C VAL A 169 -1.95 6.16 -3.62
N LEU A 170 -3.05 6.63 -3.04
CA LEU A 170 -3.93 7.63 -3.66
C LEU A 170 -3.20 8.96 -3.91
N GLU A 171 -2.31 9.36 -3.00
CA GLU A 171 -1.48 10.56 -3.17
C GLU A 171 -0.43 10.38 -4.28
N TRP A 172 0.28 9.25 -4.30
CA TRP A 172 1.20 8.90 -5.37
C TRP A 172 0.51 8.85 -6.74
N ALA A 173 -0.73 8.37 -6.78
CA ALA A 173 -1.52 8.31 -8.01
C ALA A 173 -2.07 9.66 -8.47
N ASP A 174 -1.93 10.75 -7.70
CA ASP A 174 -2.52 12.08 -7.90
C ASP A 174 -4.07 12.05 -7.88
N ILE A 175 -4.64 11.12 -7.11
CA ILE A 175 -6.09 10.99 -6.94
C ILE A 175 -6.57 11.79 -5.74
N ALA A 176 -5.90 11.66 -4.59
CA ALA A 176 -6.24 12.38 -3.37
C ALA A 176 -5.00 12.90 -2.64
N LYS A 177 -5.11 14.04 -1.97
CA LYS A 177 -4.11 14.56 -1.03
C LYS A 177 -4.24 13.84 0.30
N ASN A 178 -3.12 13.41 0.86
CA ASN A 178 -3.00 12.71 2.12
C ASN A 178 -2.78 13.70 3.27
N GLU A 179 -3.83 14.46 3.64
CA GLU A 179 -3.77 15.48 4.69
C GLU A 179 -3.82 14.83 6.10
N ARG A 180 -3.45 15.60 7.13
CA ARG A 180 -3.50 15.13 8.51
C ARG A 180 -4.96 14.84 8.92
N GLY A 181 -5.28 13.56 9.15
CA GLY A 181 -6.62 13.11 9.58
C GLY A 181 -7.67 13.04 8.46
N GLU A 182 -7.38 13.52 7.26
CA GLU A 182 -8.33 13.57 6.14
C GLU A 182 -7.70 13.13 4.82
N LEU A 183 -8.57 12.73 3.89
CA LEU A 183 -8.27 12.63 2.46
C LEU A 183 -9.09 13.67 1.70
N ALA A 184 -8.47 14.27 0.67
CA ALA A 184 -9.16 15.23 -0.19
C ALA A 184 -8.84 14.94 -1.67
N LEU A 185 -9.86 14.79 -2.52
CA LEU A 185 -9.64 14.62 -3.96
C LEU A 185 -8.81 15.77 -4.53
N THR A 186 -7.85 15.45 -5.39
CA THR A 186 -7.07 16.48 -6.12
C THR A 186 -7.97 17.23 -7.12
N ALA A 187 -7.60 18.47 -7.44
CA ALA A 187 -8.31 19.24 -8.47
C ALA A 187 -8.23 18.52 -9.83
N ASN A 188 -7.07 17.94 -10.15
CA ASN A 188 -6.85 17.20 -11.39
C ASN A 188 -7.76 15.99 -11.53
N TYR A 189 -7.95 15.24 -10.44
CA TYR A 189 -8.81 14.06 -10.46
C TYR A 189 -10.29 14.45 -10.48
N ARG A 190 -10.69 15.50 -9.73
CA ARG A 190 -12.07 16.04 -9.78
C ARG A 190 -12.50 16.47 -11.18
N ALA A 191 -11.59 17.04 -11.94
CA ALA A 191 -11.88 17.48 -13.31
C ALA A 191 -12.14 16.33 -14.30
N LYS A 192 -11.82 15.09 -13.90
CA LYS A 192 -12.05 13.86 -14.70
C LYS A 192 -13.32 13.11 -14.33
N LEU A 193 -13.95 13.48 -13.21
CA LEU A 193 -15.17 12.85 -12.67
C LEU A 193 -16.43 13.47 -13.22
#